data_d359fabf3114a9b0a771325e8162788b
#
_entry.id   d359fabf3114a9b0a771325e8162788b
#
_cell.length_a   1.000
_cell.length_b   1.000
_cell.length_c   1.000
_cell.angle_alpha   90.00
_cell.angle_beta   90.00
_cell.angle_gamma   90.00
#
_symmetry.space_group_name_H-M   'P 1'
#
loop_
_entity.id
_entity.type
_entity.pdbx_description
1 polymer ?
#
loop_
_entity_poly.entity_id
_entity_poly.type
_entity_poly.pdbx_seq_one_letter_code
_entity_poly.pdbx_strand_id
1 'polypeptide(L)'
;MNYLDIIQDREIVAILGQIDILKQADCKYFGILHTLSTIEFAKQLSKCFDLTDEEENLLLIACALHNIGHLNGKNLHAQTGAEMAKVYLTKHGMDIKDVNIIGNAISSHLGRRNDNFYDSVSACLILADKMDFGSTRIKPNFEEMSFEDEVLRHITKVNVSRTGDVVELMLGGIDVDWKVFVQSSAYAKLYRCFETVCKKYNYSFVVRVKKVN
;
A
#
# COMPACT_ATOMS: atom_id res chain seq x y z
N MET A 1 -16.18 -3.63 14.27
CA MET A 1 -15.22 -4.48 13.47
C MET A 1 -13.89 -3.77 13.44
N ASN A 2 -12.80 -4.48 13.60
CA ASN A 2 -11.45 -3.95 13.45
C ASN A 2 -10.68 -4.74 12.36
N TYR A 3 -9.51 -4.23 11.96
CA TYR A 3 -8.73 -4.87 10.89
C TYR A 3 -8.23 -6.28 11.25
N LEU A 4 -8.02 -6.58 12.55
CA LEU A 4 -7.58 -7.91 13.01
C LEU A 4 -8.67 -8.96 12.76
N ASP A 5 -9.94 -8.59 12.93
CA ASP A 5 -11.06 -9.47 12.62
C ASP A 5 -11.02 -9.87 11.14
N ILE A 6 -10.63 -8.95 10.25
CA ILE A 6 -10.61 -9.17 8.81
C ILE A 6 -9.40 -10.02 8.37
N ILE A 7 -8.19 -9.70 8.85
CA ILE A 7 -7.00 -10.47 8.45
C ILE A 7 -6.96 -11.90 9.04
N GLN A 8 -7.83 -12.20 10.01
CA GLN A 8 -8.03 -13.52 10.58
C GLN A 8 -9.28 -14.23 10.03
N ASP A 9 -10.12 -13.51 9.28
CA ASP A 9 -11.30 -14.09 8.67
C ASP A 9 -10.93 -15.13 7.60
N ARG A 10 -11.51 -16.33 7.70
CA ARG A 10 -11.19 -17.46 6.82
C ARG A 10 -11.50 -17.16 5.35
N GLU A 11 -12.56 -16.41 5.07
CA GLU A 11 -12.95 -16.01 3.71
C GLU A 11 -11.89 -15.11 3.12
N ILE A 12 -11.45 -14.08 3.85
CA ILE A 12 -10.43 -13.12 3.38
C ILE A 12 -9.06 -13.78 3.25
N VAL A 13 -8.65 -14.59 4.22
CA VAL A 13 -7.37 -15.34 4.14
C VAL A 13 -7.35 -16.29 2.94
N ALA A 14 -8.47 -16.98 2.65
CA ALA A 14 -8.58 -17.85 1.48
C ALA A 14 -8.48 -17.05 0.17
N ILE A 15 -9.14 -15.88 0.08
CA ILE A 15 -9.06 -14.99 -1.07
C ILE A 15 -7.62 -14.52 -1.31
N LEU A 16 -6.94 -14.02 -0.28
CA LEU A 16 -5.56 -13.53 -0.39
C LEU A 16 -4.59 -14.66 -0.78
N GLY A 17 -4.75 -15.86 -0.21
CA GLY A 17 -3.97 -17.03 -0.58
C GLY A 17 -4.20 -17.46 -2.03
N GLN A 18 -5.44 -17.40 -2.52
CA GLN A 18 -5.75 -17.67 -3.93
C GLN A 18 -5.13 -16.64 -4.87
N ILE A 19 -5.09 -15.37 -4.47
CA ILE A 19 -4.39 -14.33 -5.24
C ILE A 19 -2.89 -14.64 -5.35
N ASP A 20 -2.23 -15.07 -4.27
CA ASP A 20 -0.82 -15.46 -4.32
C ASP A 20 -0.57 -16.65 -5.27
N ILE A 21 -1.50 -17.61 -5.33
CA ILE A 21 -1.46 -18.73 -6.29
C ILE A 21 -1.65 -18.22 -7.73
N LEU A 22 -2.65 -17.38 -7.99
CA LEU A 22 -2.90 -16.80 -9.31
C LEU A 22 -1.74 -15.94 -9.82
N LYS A 23 -0.98 -15.34 -8.91
CA LYS A 23 0.18 -14.49 -9.18
C LYS A 23 1.52 -15.22 -8.98
N GLN A 24 1.54 -16.54 -8.96
CA GLN A 24 2.77 -17.30 -8.72
C GLN A 24 3.87 -17.03 -9.77
N ALA A 25 3.50 -16.72 -11.01
CA ALA A 25 4.42 -16.37 -12.10
C ALA A 25 4.88 -14.89 -12.08
N ASP A 26 4.41 -14.06 -11.16
CA ASP A 26 4.89 -12.69 -10.97
C ASP A 26 6.00 -12.68 -9.90
N CYS A 27 7.04 -11.89 -10.09
CA CYS A 27 8.12 -11.75 -9.10
C CYS A 27 7.67 -11.08 -7.80
N LYS A 28 6.47 -10.49 -7.77
CA LYS A 28 5.92 -9.75 -6.63
C LYS A 28 4.84 -10.52 -5.90
N TYR A 29 4.75 -10.29 -4.58
CA TYR A 29 3.60 -10.71 -3.77
C TYR A 29 2.43 -9.75 -3.97
N PHE A 30 1.21 -10.27 -4.00
CA PHE A 30 -0.04 -9.49 -4.14
C PHE A 30 -1.08 -9.84 -3.07
N GLY A 31 -0.95 -10.97 -2.39
CA GLY A 31 -1.88 -11.47 -1.38
C GLY A 31 -1.41 -11.17 0.05
N ILE A 32 -1.19 -12.21 0.84
CA ILE A 32 -1.04 -12.10 2.30
C ILE A 32 0.15 -11.22 2.71
N LEU A 33 1.35 -11.48 2.19
CA LEU A 33 2.55 -10.74 2.62
C LEU A 33 2.47 -9.26 2.27
N HIS A 34 2.01 -8.94 1.07
CA HIS A 34 1.81 -7.56 0.66
C HIS A 34 0.76 -6.85 1.52
N THR A 35 -0.36 -7.52 1.81
CA THR A 35 -1.40 -6.97 2.68
C THR A 35 -0.85 -6.62 4.07
N LEU A 36 -0.07 -7.53 4.68
CA LEU A 36 0.55 -7.28 5.98
C LEU A 36 1.55 -6.14 5.94
N SER A 37 2.41 -6.07 4.92
CA SER A 37 3.36 -4.97 4.72
C SER A 37 2.62 -3.63 4.56
N THR A 38 1.56 -3.59 3.76
CA THR A 38 0.75 -2.39 3.56
C THR A 38 0.12 -1.90 4.88
N ILE A 39 -0.36 -2.82 5.72
CA ILE A 39 -0.89 -2.49 7.06
C ILE A 39 0.20 -1.84 7.94
N GLU A 40 1.42 -2.38 7.95
CA GLU A 40 2.51 -1.81 8.75
C GLU A 40 2.95 -0.43 8.26
N PHE A 41 2.95 -0.18 6.95
CA PHE A 41 3.18 1.17 6.42
C PHE A 41 2.03 2.12 6.74
N ALA A 42 0.79 1.66 6.69
CA ALA A 42 -0.37 2.45 7.04
C ALA A 42 -0.33 2.95 8.50
N LYS A 43 0.12 2.13 9.44
CA LYS A 43 0.33 2.52 10.85
C LYS A 43 1.38 3.62 11.04
N GLN A 44 2.39 3.69 10.17
CA GLN A 44 3.36 4.79 10.19
C GLN A 44 2.74 6.06 9.60
N LEU A 45 2.00 5.91 8.51
CA LEU A 45 1.35 7.02 7.82
C LEU A 45 0.22 7.64 8.65
N SER A 46 -0.56 6.84 9.40
CA SER A 46 -1.61 7.36 10.28
C SER A 46 -1.05 8.39 11.26
N LYS A 47 0.12 8.11 11.82
CA LYS A 47 0.85 9.04 12.72
C LYS A 47 1.40 10.26 11.98
N CYS A 48 1.89 10.08 10.75
CA CYS A 48 2.42 11.19 9.94
C CYS A 48 1.33 12.18 9.52
N PHE A 49 0.11 11.71 9.33
CA PHE A 49 -1.01 12.52 8.85
C PHE A 49 -2.07 12.80 9.94
N ASP A 50 -1.74 12.53 11.22
CA ASP A 50 -2.56 12.81 12.41
C ASP A 50 -3.98 12.22 12.30
N LEU A 51 -4.10 10.98 11.79
CA LEU A 51 -5.39 10.30 11.74
C LEU A 51 -5.89 10.03 13.16
N THR A 52 -7.20 10.16 13.36
CA THR A 52 -7.86 9.71 14.57
C THR A 52 -7.82 8.18 14.67
N ASP A 53 -8.04 7.62 15.85
CA ASP A 53 -8.09 6.15 16.04
C ASP A 53 -9.17 5.50 15.16
N GLU A 54 -10.29 6.20 14.93
CA GLU A 54 -11.36 5.75 14.03
C GLU A 54 -10.90 5.73 12.57
N GLU A 55 -10.29 6.80 12.08
CA GLU A 55 -9.73 6.88 10.72
C GLU A 55 -8.60 5.86 10.51
N GLU A 56 -7.73 5.66 11.52
CA GLU A 56 -6.69 4.62 11.45
C GLU A 56 -7.31 3.23 11.30
N ASN A 57 -8.34 2.90 12.09
CA ASN A 57 -9.02 1.60 11.95
C ASN A 57 -9.63 1.42 10.55
N LEU A 58 -10.30 2.45 10.00
CA LEU A 58 -10.83 2.42 8.62
C LEU A 58 -9.73 2.23 7.58
N LEU A 59 -8.59 2.91 7.76
CA LEU A 59 -7.41 2.75 6.91
C LEU A 59 -6.86 1.32 6.95
N LEU A 60 -6.70 0.73 8.14
CA LEU A 60 -6.16 -0.63 8.28
C LEU A 60 -7.12 -1.68 7.70
N ILE A 61 -8.44 -1.46 7.82
CA ILE A 61 -9.47 -2.28 7.15
C ILE A 61 -9.33 -2.15 5.62
N ALA A 62 -9.20 -0.92 5.12
CA ALA A 62 -8.99 -0.69 3.69
C ALA A 62 -7.72 -1.38 3.17
N CYS A 63 -6.61 -1.32 3.93
CA CYS A 63 -5.38 -2.05 3.63
C CYS A 63 -5.58 -3.57 3.58
N ALA A 64 -6.38 -4.13 4.51
CA ALA A 64 -6.65 -5.57 4.54
C ALA A 64 -7.43 -6.05 3.30
N LEU A 65 -8.24 -5.18 2.70
CA LEU A 65 -9.16 -5.54 1.60
C LEU A 65 -8.74 -4.99 0.22
N HIS A 66 -7.74 -4.09 0.12
CA HIS A 66 -7.49 -3.33 -1.12
C HIS A 66 -7.19 -4.20 -2.35
N ASN A 67 -6.61 -5.38 -2.15
CA ASN A 67 -6.18 -6.26 -3.23
C ASN A 67 -7.13 -7.45 -3.53
N ILE A 68 -8.23 -7.63 -2.79
CA ILE A 68 -9.14 -8.78 -2.99
C ILE A 68 -9.71 -8.85 -4.42
N GLY A 69 -9.80 -7.71 -5.10
CA GLY A 69 -10.27 -7.63 -6.48
C GLY A 69 -9.33 -8.27 -7.51
N HIS A 70 -8.09 -8.62 -7.15
CA HIS A 70 -7.18 -9.36 -8.03
C HIS A 70 -7.69 -10.75 -8.42
N LEU A 71 -8.64 -11.31 -7.68
CA LEU A 71 -9.37 -12.53 -8.10
C LEU A 71 -10.02 -12.37 -9.47
N ASN A 72 -10.49 -11.16 -9.81
CA ASN A 72 -11.22 -10.86 -11.04
C ASN A 72 -10.32 -10.24 -12.14
N GLY A 73 -8.99 -10.32 -11.97
CA GLY A 73 -8.01 -9.84 -12.94
C GLY A 73 -7.36 -8.50 -12.59
N LYS A 74 -6.28 -8.18 -13.31
CA LYS A 74 -5.41 -7.06 -12.98
C LYS A 74 -6.01 -5.68 -13.32
N ASN A 75 -6.77 -5.59 -14.40
CA ASN A 75 -7.10 -4.26 -14.98
C ASN A 75 -8.13 -3.45 -14.18
N LEU A 76 -9.04 -4.12 -13.49
CA LEU A 76 -10.13 -3.50 -12.74
C LEU A 76 -10.10 -3.84 -11.23
N HIS A 77 -8.97 -4.39 -10.73
CA HIS A 77 -8.93 -4.91 -9.35
C HIS A 77 -9.27 -3.87 -8.28
N ALA A 78 -8.97 -2.59 -8.50
CA ALA A 78 -9.32 -1.55 -7.55
C ALA A 78 -10.84 -1.34 -7.45
N GLN A 79 -11.52 -1.29 -8.59
CA GLN A 79 -12.97 -1.12 -8.65
C GLN A 79 -13.70 -2.38 -8.16
N THR A 80 -13.32 -3.55 -8.67
CA THR A 80 -13.91 -4.82 -8.25
C THR A 80 -13.62 -5.13 -6.79
N GLY A 81 -12.41 -4.80 -6.31
CA GLY A 81 -12.05 -4.92 -4.90
C GLY A 81 -12.88 -4.02 -3.99
N ALA A 82 -13.14 -2.78 -4.42
CA ALA A 82 -14.01 -1.88 -3.68
C ALA A 82 -15.44 -2.42 -3.54
N GLU A 83 -16.01 -2.95 -4.63
CA GLU A 83 -17.37 -3.56 -4.57
C GLU A 83 -17.40 -4.82 -3.72
N MET A 84 -16.40 -5.70 -3.84
CA MET A 84 -16.29 -6.90 -2.99
C MET A 84 -16.17 -6.51 -1.50
N ALA A 85 -15.34 -5.50 -1.20
CA ALA A 85 -15.17 -5.00 0.17
C ALA A 85 -16.48 -4.42 0.73
N LYS A 86 -17.20 -3.62 -0.04
CA LYS A 86 -18.52 -3.08 0.36
C LYS A 86 -19.50 -4.19 0.70
N VAL A 87 -19.61 -5.21 -0.15
CA VAL A 87 -20.50 -6.36 0.08
C VAL A 87 -20.10 -7.08 1.38
N TYR A 88 -18.81 -7.37 1.54
CA TYR A 88 -18.28 -8.05 2.71
C TYR A 88 -18.57 -7.25 4.01
N LEU A 89 -18.22 -5.98 4.04
CA LEU A 89 -18.37 -5.12 5.22
C LEU A 89 -19.85 -4.91 5.59
N THR A 90 -20.73 -4.70 4.61
CA THR A 90 -22.18 -4.58 4.82
C THR A 90 -22.76 -5.86 5.40
N LYS A 91 -22.39 -7.04 4.88
CA LYS A 91 -22.79 -8.35 5.40
C LYS A 91 -22.40 -8.53 6.87
N HIS A 92 -21.29 -7.92 7.29
CA HIS A 92 -20.80 -7.96 8.66
C HIS A 92 -21.31 -6.79 9.54
N GLY A 93 -22.29 -6.03 9.07
CA GLY A 93 -22.98 -5.01 9.85
C GLY A 93 -22.21 -3.70 10.08
N MET A 94 -21.20 -3.40 9.23
CA MET A 94 -20.51 -2.11 9.29
C MET A 94 -21.44 -0.98 8.84
N ASP A 95 -21.31 0.20 9.46
CA ASP A 95 -22.06 1.39 9.09
C ASP A 95 -21.79 1.78 7.63
N ILE A 96 -22.84 2.18 6.92
CA ILE A 96 -22.76 2.49 5.49
C ILE A 96 -21.82 3.66 5.18
N LYS A 97 -21.65 4.61 6.10
CA LYS A 97 -20.70 5.72 5.96
C LYS A 97 -19.27 5.19 5.91
N ASP A 98 -18.92 4.28 6.83
CA ASP A 98 -17.60 3.68 6.92
C ASP A 98 -17.33 2.75 5.74
N VAL A 99 -18.32 1.95 5.33
CA VAL A 99 -18.27 1.14 4.10
C VAL A 99 -17.93 1.98 2.88
N ASN A 100 -18.54 3.17 2.76
CA ASN A 100 -18.26 4.08 1.64
C ASN A 100 -16.86 4.69 1.71
N ILE A 101 -16.37 5.08 2.89
CA ILE A 101 -15.00 5.59 3.06
C ILE A 101 -13.99 4.52 2.62
N ILE A 102 -14.13 3.30 3.14
CA ILE A 102 -13.25 2.17 2.79
C ILE A 102 -13.34 1.85 1.29
N GLY A 103 -14.54 1.76 0.73
CA GLY A 103 -14.73 1.48 -0.69
C GLY A 103 -14.12 2.54 -1.59
N ASN A 104 -14.24 3.83 -1.24
CA ASN A 104 -13.62 4.94 -1.96
C ASN A 104 -12.09 4.86 -1.90
N ALA A 105 -11.53 4.58 -0.73
CA ALA A 105 -10.10 4.38 -0.56
C ALA A 105 -9.58 3.24 -1.44
N ILE A 106 -10.24 2.07 -1.43
CA ILE A 106 -9.86 0.92 -2.25
C ILE A 106 -9.96 1.25 -3.74
N SER A 107 -11.03 1.90 -4.21
CA SER A 107 -11.22 2.20 -5.63
C SER A 107 -10.15 3.16 -6.19
N SER A 108 -9.55 4.01 -5.35
CA SER A 108 -8.55 5.02 -5.72
C SER A 108 -7.10 4.62 -5.40
N HIS A 109 -6.84 3.44 -4.78
CA HIS A 109 -5.52 3.08 -4.25
C HIS A 109 -4.41 2.98 -5.31
N LEU A 110 -4.76 2.88 -6.59
CA LEU A 110 -3.77 2.85 -7.68
C LEU A 110 -2.97 4.14 -7.81
N GLY A 111 -3.45 5.25 -7.27
CA GLY A 111 -2.78 6.55 -7.32
C GLY A 111 -2.57 7.03 -8.77
N ARG A 112 -3.56 6.86 -9.64
CA ARG A 112 -3.52 7.39 -11.00
C ARG A 112 -3.56 8.92 -10.96
N ARG A 113 -3.11 9.60 -12.03
CA ARG A 113 -3.08 11.08 -12.08
C ARG A 113 -4.45 11.74 -11.86
N ASN A 114 -5.53 11.04 -12.19
CA ASN A 114 -6.91 11.51 -12.04
C ASN A 114 -7.61 10.91 -10.82
N ASP A 115 -6.92 10.11 -10.00
CA ASP A 115 -7.50 9.58 -8.76
C ASP A 115 -7.62 10.74 -7.76
N ASN A 116 -8.82 10.94 -7.25
CA ASN A 116 -9.06 11.88 -6.20
C ASN A 116 -8.63 11.25 -4.87
N PHE A 117 -7.77 11.93 -4.14
CA PHE A 117 -7.53 11.65 -2.72
C PHE A 117 -8.71 12.22 -1.93
N TYR A 118 -9.78 11.42 -1.79
CA TYR A 118 -11.05 11.90 -1.24
C TYR A 118 -10.90 12.38 0.21
N ASP A 119 -10.14 11.63 1.01
CA ASP A 119 -9.97 11.84 2.44
C ASP A 119 -8.58 11.36 2.91
N SER A 120 -8.32 11.44 4.22
CA SER A 120 -7.09 10.98 4.86
C SER A 120 -6.87 9.47 4.70
N VAL A 121 -7.93 8.67 4.78
CA VAL A 121 -7.89 7.20 4.62
C VAL A 121 -7.45 6.84 3.21
N SER A 122 -8.07 7.44 2.19
CA SER A 122 -7.71 7.25 0.78
C SER A 122 -6.26 7.66 0.50
N ALA A 123 -5.85 8.81 1.02
CA ALA A 123 -4.49 9.33 0.86
C ALA A 123 -3.45 8.39 1.46
N CYS A 124 -3.65 7.95 2.72
CA CYS A 124 -2.72 7.05 3.39
C CYS A 124 -2.69 5.64 2.79
N LEU A 125 -3.83 5.09 2.32
CA LEU A 125 -3.84 3.80 1.63
C LEU A 125 -2.99 3.83 0.35
N ILE A 126 -3.13 4.88 -0.46
CA ILE A 126 -2.33 5.05 -1.67
C ILE A 126 -0.84 5.05 -1.33
N LEU A 127 -0.42 5.80 -0.31
CA LEU A 127 0.98 5.86 0.09
C LEU A 127 1.47 4.52 0.64
N ALA A 128 0.69 3.85 1.49
CA ALA A 128 1.02 2.58 2.09
C ALA A 128 1.26 1.49 1.03
N ASP A 129 0.36 1.38 0.03
CA ASP A 129 0.53 0.45 -1.09
C ASP A 129 1.81 0.75 -1.90
N LYS A 130 2.16 2.03 -2.09
CA LYS A 130 3.36 2.41 -2.85
C LYS A 130 4.65 2.28 -2.04
N MET A 131 4.59 2.21 -0.71
CA MET A 131 5.77 1.96 0.14
C MET A 131 6.20 0.49 0.12
N ASP A 132 5.34 -0.44 -0.23
CA ASP A 132 5.69 -1.86 -0.36
C ASP A 132 6.23 -2.16 -1.77
N PHE A 133 7.47 -1.78 -2.03
CA PHE A 133 8.15 -1.99 -3.32
C PHE A 133 9.51 -2.71 -3.19
N GLY A 134 10.04 -2.85 -1.97
CA GLY A 134 11.35 -3.42 -1.69
C GLY A 134 11.35 -4.95 -1.50
N SER A 135 12.28 -5.43 -0.68
CA SER A 135 12.50 -6.86 -0.42
C SER A 135 11.29 -7.59 0.16
N THR A 136 10.39 -6.89 0.84
CA THR A 136 9.13 -7.47 1.35
C THR A 136 8.13 -7.79 0.24
N ARG A 137 8.22 -7.06 -0.87
CA ARG A 137 7.36 -7.23 -2.04
C ARG A 137 7.90 -8.26 -3.03
N ILE A 138 9.22 -8.34 -3.19
CA ILE A 138 9.89 -9.17 -4.20
C ILE A 138 10.14 -10.59 -3.65
N LYS A 139 9.75 -11.60 -4.42
CA LYS A 139 9.98 -13.01 -4.07
C LYS A 139 11.48 -13.32 -4.10
N PRO A 140 12.07 -13.87 -3.02
CA PRO A 140 13.54 -14.00 -2.90
C PRO A 140 14.17 -14.93 -3.93
N ASN A 141 13.46 -15.96 -4.37
CA ASN A 141 13.98 -17.01 -5.27
C ASN A 141 13.42 -16.90 -6.70
N PHE A 142 12.99 -15.71 -7.11
CA PHE A 142 12.48 -15.52 -8.47
C PHE A 142 13.65 -15.21 -9.41
N GLU A 143 13.84 -16.02 -10.45
CA GLU A 143 15.02 -15.95 -11.33
C GLU A 143 14.84 -14.95 -12.48
N GLU A 144 13.64 -14.87 -13.05
CA GLU A 144 13.36 -14.02 -14.21
C GLU A 144 12.76 -12.66 -13.76
N MET A 145 13.62 -11.75 -13.33
CA MET A 145 13.23 -10.39 -12.94
C MET A 145 13.67 -9.35 -13.95
N SER A 146 12.93 -8.23 -14.00
CA SER A 146 13.42 -7.04 -14.65
C SER A 146 14.64 -6.47 -13.89
N PHE A 147 15.49 -5.74 -14.57
CA PHE A 147 16.62 -5.06 -13.91
C PHE A 147 16.15 -4.10 -12.81
N GLU A 148 15.00 -3.46 -12.99
CA GLU A 148 14.37 -2.62 -11.96
C GLU A 148 14.00 -3.44 -10.71
N ASP A 149 13.32 -4.56 -10.87
CA ASP A 149 12.92 -5.42 -9.74
C ASP A 149 14.13 -6.00 -9.01
N GLU A 150 15.22 -6.31 -9.73
CA GLU A 150 16.49 -6.73 -9.16
C GLU A 150 17.07 -5.68 -8.20
N VAL A 151 17.05 -4.39 -8.59
CA VAL A 151 17.49 -3.30 -7.72
C VAL A 151 16.55 -3.14 -6.52
N LEU A 152 15.23 -3.24 -6.73
CA LEU A 152 14.25 -3.06 -5.67
C LEU A 152 14.38 -4.10 -4.56
N ARG A 153 14.71 -5.37 -4.87
CA ARG A 153 14.85 -6.43 -3.85
C ARG A 153 15.98 -6.17 -2.86
N HIS A 154 16.94 -5.32 -3.19
CA HIS A 154 18.04 -4.92 -2.31
C HIS A 154 17.64 -3.83 -1.31
N ILE A 155 16.44 -3.22 -1.46
CA ILE A 155 15.91 -2.23 -0.54
C ILE A 155 15.19 -2.97 0.59
N THR A 156 15.82 -3.01 1.77
CA THR A 156 15.37 -3.79 2.93
C THR A 156 14.71 -2.95 4.02
N LYS A 157 14.82 -1.63 3.93
CA LYS A 157 14.22 -0.69 4.90
C LYS A 157 13.47 0.41 4.17
N VAL A 158 12.21 0.56 4.52
CA VAL A 158 11.33 1.64 4.06
C VAL A 158 10.59 2.13 5.29
N ASN A 159 10.81 3.39 5.68
CA ASN A 159 10.13 4.00 6.83
C ASN A 159 9.69 5.40 6.46
N VAL A 160 8.58 5.84 7.03
CA VAL A 160 8.12 7.21 6.91
C VAL A 160 7.96 7.82 8.30
N SER A 161 8.33 9.09 8.42
CA SER A 161 8.14 9.88 9.65
C SER A 161 7.84 11.32 9.30
N ARG A 162 7.28 12.07 10.25
CA ARG A 162 7.06 13.50 10.10
C ARG A 162 7.67 14.26 11.29
N THR A 163 8.31 15.38 10.98
CA THR A 163 8.81 16.34 11.96
C THR A 163 8.36 17.75 11.53
N GLY A 164 7.50 18.36 12.31
CA GLY A 164 6.82 19.60 11.89
C GLY A 164 6.03 19.36 10.61
N ASP A 165 6.33 20.16 9.58
CA ASP A 165 5.70 20.11 8.24
C ASP A 165 6.52 19.28 7.23
N VAL A 166 7.55 18.57 7.68
CA VAL A 166 8.38 17.76 6.80
C VAL A 166 8.04 16.28 6.96
N VAL A 167 7.51 15.67 5.92
CA VAL A 167 7.36 14.22 5.80
C VAL A 167 8.62 13.67 5.16
N GLU A 168 9.29 12.78 5.86
CA GLU A 168 10.53 12.14 5.42
C GLU A 168 10.30 10.66 5.13
N LEU A 169 10.62 10.22 3.91
CA LEU A 169 10.73 8.82 3.55
C LEU A 169 12.19 8.40 3.63
N MET A 170 12.50 7.49 4.54
CA MET A 170 13.84 6.95 4.70
C MET A 170 13.93 5.56 4.05
N LEU A 171 14.87 5.41 3.14
CA LEU A 171 15.17 4.17 2.43
C LEU A 171 16.52 3.64 2.84
N GLY A 172 16.64 2.31 2.97
CA GLY A 172 17.90 1.66 3.27
C GLY A 172 18.00 0.29 2.61
N GLY A 173 19.21 -0.11 2.26
CA GLY A 173 19.46 -1.40 1.65
C GLY A 173 20.94 -1.69 1.50
N ILE A 174 21.26 -2.94 1.15
CA ILE A 174 22.62 -3.44 0.92
C ILE A 174 22.80 -3.56 -0.59
N ASP A 175 23.92 -3.01 -1.10
CA ASP A 175 24.29 -3.06 -2.52
C ASP A 175 23.21 -2.52 -3.49
N VAL A 176 22.44 -1.53 -3.05
CA VAL A 176 21.43 -0.87 -3.88
C VAL A 176 22.08 0.07 -4.87
N ASP A 177 21.79 -0.09 -6.15
CA ASP A 177 22.10 0.94 -7.15
C ASP A 177 21.06 2.07 -7.06
N TRP A 178 21.35 3.06 -6.21
CA TRP A 178 20.47 4.20 -5.99
C TRP A 178 20.27 5.08 -7.22
N LYS A 179 21.21 5.07 -8.19
CA LYS A 179 21.05 5.82 -9.44
C LYS A 179 20.00 5.18 -10.32
N VAL A 180 20.01 3.86 -10.39
CA VAL A 180 18.98 3.09 -11.12
C VAL A 180 17.64 3.22 -10.40
N PHE A 181 17.63 3.09 -9.07
CA PHE A 181 16.40 3.21 -8.29
C PHE A 181 15.65 4.53 -8.55
N VAL A 182 16.34 5.69 -8.51
CA VAL A 182 15.67 7.00 -8.72
C VAL A 182 15.18 7.21 -10.16
N GLN A 183 15.62 6.39 -11.10
CA GLN A 183 15.13 6.38 -12.47
C GLN A 183 14.02 5.35 -12.70
N SER A 184 13.73 4.52 -11.71
CA SER A 184 12.73 3.45 -11.80
C SER A 184 11.30 3.97 -11.87
N SER A 185 10.44 3.20 -12.50
CA SER A 185 8.99 3.48 -12.56
C SER A 185 8.35 3.42 -11.17
N ALA A 186 8.86 2.55 -10.30
CA ALA A 186 8.42 2.41 -8.91
C ALA A 186 8.70 3.70 -8.12
N TYR A 187 9.93 4.23 -8.19
CA TYR A 187 10.28 5.48 -7.52
C TYR A 187 9.48 6.66 -8.05
N ALA A 188 9.37 6.80 -9.36
CA ALA A 188 8.62 7.91 -9.98
C ALA A 188 7.15 7.93 -9.52
N LYS A 189 6.53 6.75 -9.39
CA LYS A 189 5.16 6.61 -8.91
C LYS A 189 5.03 6.92 -7.42
N LEU A 190 5.94 6.37 -6.61
CA LEU A 190 6.02 6.63 -5.18
C LEU A 190 6.18 8.12 -4.89
N TYR A 191 7.20 8.75 -5.48
CA TYR A 191 7.52 10.17 -5.29
C TYR A 191 6.34 11.06 -5.64
N ARG A 192 5.72 10.84 -6.81
CA ARG A 192 4.53 11.61 -7.24
C ARG A 192 3.37 11.48 -6.23
N CYS A 193 3.09 10.27 -5.73
CA CYS A 193 2.01 10.08 -4.77
C CYS A 193 2.29 10.84 -3.46
N PHE A 194 3.50 10.71 -2.92
CA PHE A 194 3.89 11.45 -1.71
C PHE A 194 3.85 12.96 -1.91
N GLU A 195 4.44 13.47 -2.99
CA GLU A 195 4.43 14.90 -3.30
C GLU A 195 2.99 15.44 -3.39
N THR A 196 2.09 14.71 -4.07
CA THR A 196 0.69 15.10 -4.21
C THR A 196 -0.04 15.12 -2.88
N VAL A 197 0.11 14.08 -2.07
CA VAL A 197 -0.53 13.98 -0.75
C VAL A 197 0.05 15.04 0.20
N CYS A 198 1.36 15.15 0.31
CA CYS A 198 1.99 16.12 1.21
C CYS A 198 1.57 17.56 0.87
N LYS A 199 1.51 17.91 -0.42
CA LYS A 199 1.04 19.22 -0.87
C LYS A 199 -0.41 19.50 -0.41
N LYS A 200 -1.29 18.50 -0.45
CA LYS A 200 -2.69 18.64 0.03
C LYS A 200 -2.76 18.98 1.51
N TYR A 201 -1.82 18.47 2.32
CA TYR A 201 -1.74 18.69 3.76
C TYR A 201 -0.82 19.86 4.14
N ASN A 202 -0.31 20.63 3.17
CA ASN A 202 0.68 21.69 3.36
C ASN A 202 1.98 21.21 4.00
N TYR A 203 2.37 19.97 3.70
CA TYR A 203 3.64 19.40 4.11
C TYR A 203 4.65 19.43 2.96
N SER A 204 5.91 19.56 3.29
CA SER A 204 7.02 19.26 2.37
C SER A 204 7.38 17.76 2.43
N PHE A 205 7.92 17.25 1.33
CA PHE A 205 8.31 15.84 1.21
C PHE A 205 9.77 15.71 0.84
N VAL A 206 10.49 14.88 1.56
CA VAL A 206 11.90 14.56 1.29
C VAL A 206 12.13 13.04 1.32
N VAL A 207 13.05 12.59 0.46
CA VAL A 207 13.52 11.20 0.46
C VAL A 207 14.97 11.18 0.92
N ARG A 208 15.28 10.36 1.90
CA ARG A 208 16.64 10.11 2.38
C ARG A 208 17.03 8.67 2.17
N VAL A 209 18.28 8.48 1.76
CA VAL A 209 18.88 7.17 1.59
C VAL A 209 19.92 6.96 2.67
N LYS A 210 19.82 5.86 3.39
CA LYS A 210 20.80 5.42 4.38
C LYS A 210 21.48 4.15 3.90
N LYS A 211 22.80 4.19 3.69
CA LYS A 211 23.54 2.96 3.47
C LYS A 211 23.42 2.09 4.73
N VAL A 212 22.99 0.85 4.55
CA VAL A 212 23.02 -0.17 5.58
C VAL A 212 24.34 -0.91 5.40
N ASN A 213 25.23 -0.79 6.37
CA ASN A 213 26.50 -1.54 6.39
C ASN A 213 26.24 -2.97 6.81
#